data_c2f921c130591d5ec5ffee074c39a617
#
_entry.id   c2f921c130591d5ec5ffee074c39a617
#
_cell.length_a   1.000
_cell.length_b   1.000
_cell.length_c   1.000
_cell.angle_alpha   90.00
_cell.angle_beta   90.00
_cell.angle_gamma   90.00
#
_symmetry.space_group_name_H-M   'P 1'
#
loop_
_entity.id
_entity.type
_entity.pdbx_description
1 polymer ?
#
loop_
_entity_poly.entity_id
_entity_poly.type
_entity_poly.pdbx_seq_one_letter_code
_entity_poly.pdbx_strand_id
1 'polypeptide(L)'
;MIKRNKTLLVPLNIVREPNTNLVLFRAVLNKEYTRLDFGYIATEEFVAGGWIRISPQTYLRRQGDETRYTLTHADNIPIAPDHYHFQSTRDWQYFSLYFPPIPQESTSIDLIEEDEPNDNDFNYYDIKLDLSIAEEMM
;
A
#
# COMPACT_ATOMS: atom_id res chain seq x y z
N MET A 1 25.82 -10.76 11.62
CA MET A 1 24.94 -9.77 12.21
C MET A 1 24.19 -8.98 11.17
N ILE A 2 22.91 -8.77 11.37
CA ILE A 2 22.08 -8.08 10.42
C ILE A 2 22.18 -6.57 10.62
N LYS A 3 22.37 -5.86 9.54
CA LYS A 3 22.38 -4.39 9.57
C LYS A 3 20.95 -3.89 9.69
N ARG A 4 20.68 -3.12 10.74
CA ARG A 4 19.33 -2.61 11.01
C ARG A 4 18.99 -1.33 10.26
N ASN A 5 20.00 -0.67 9.71
CA ASN A 5 19.79 0.59 9.00
C ASN A 5 19.75 0.44 7.48
N LYS A 6 19.64 -0.80 7.00
CA LYS A 6 19.45 -1.03 5.57
C LYS A 6 18.03 -0.71 5.17
N THR A 7 17.89 -0.18 3.97
CA THR A 7 16.60 0.01 3.34
C THR A 7 16.50 -0.97 2.18
N LEU A 8 15.48 -1.81 2.22
CA LEU A 8 15.25 -2.84 1.21
C LEU A 8 14.06 -2.48 0.36
N LEU A 9 14.23 -2.57 -0.96
CA LEU A 9 13.15 -2.39 -1.92
C LEU A 9 12.74 -3.76 -2.44
N VAL A 10 11.49 -4.15 -2.21
CA VAL A 10 10.94 -5.43 -2.63
C VAL A 10 9.97 -5.18 -3.78
N PRO A 11 10.30 -5.60 -5.03
CA PRO A 11 9.38 -5.43 -6.15
C PRO A 11 8.18 -6.37 -6.00
N LEU A 12 6.99 -5.89 -6.31
CA LEU A 12 5.75 -6.66 -6.13
C LEU A 12 4.91 -6.71 -7.41
N ASN A 13 4.48 -5.56 -7.94
CA ASN A 13 3.68 -5.46 -9.17
C ASN A 13 2.39 -6.27 -9.09
N ILE A 14 1.62 -6.07 -8.02
CA ILE A 14 0.39 -6.81 -7.76
C ILE A 14 -0.81 -5.95 -8.10
N VAL A 15 -1.62 -6.39 -9.08
CA VAL A 15 -2.88 -5.75 -9.41
C VAL A 15 -3.95 -6.23 -8.42
N ARG A 16 -4.69 -5.29 -7.87
CA ARG A 16 -5.74 -5.64 -6.91
C ARG A 16 -6.95 -6.25 -7.62
N GLU A 17 -7.44 -7.37 -7.08
CA GLU A 17 -8.65 -8.02 -7.56
C GLU A 17 -9.77 -7.77 -6.56
N PRO A 18 -11.02 -7.53 -6.98
CA PRO A 18 -11.46 -7.46 -8.38
C PRO A 18 -11.24 -6.09 -9.03
N ASN A 19 -10.86 -5.07 -8.27
CA ASN A 19 -10.67 -3.72 -8.78
C ASN A 19 -9.26 -3.57 -9.37
N THR A 20 -9.12 -3.76 -10.68
CA THR A 20 -7.82 -3.74 -11.37
C THR A 20 -7.28 -2.34 -11.63
N ASN A 21 -7.95 -1.30 -11.13
CA ASN A 21 -7.47 0.07 -11.26
C ASN A 21 -6.29 0.37 -10.32
N LEU A 22 -6.08 -0.48 -9.32
CA LEU A 22 -5.04 -0.28 -8.30
C LEU A 22 -3.92 -1.31 -8.48
N VAL A 23 -2.68 -0.83 -8.49
CA VAL A 23 -1.49 -1.68 -8.57
C VAL A 23 -0.57 -1.34 -7.41
N LEU A 24 -0.12 -2.36 -6.69
CA LEU A 24 0.92 -2.24 -5.67
C LEU A 24 2.25 -2.56 -6.34
N PHE A 25 3.10 -1.55 -6.53
CA PHE A 25 4.35 -1.73 -7.26
C PHE A 25 5.45 -2.34 -6.44
N ARG A 26 5.62 -1.88 -5.20
CA ARG A 26 6.75 -2.30 -4.38
C ARG A 26 6.53 -1.99 -2.91
N ALA A 27 7.30 -2.67 -2.07
CA ALA A 27 7.41 -2.35 -0.65
C ALA A 27 8.82 -1.88 -0.36
N VAL A 28 8.95 -0.91 0.55
CA VAL A 28 10.23 -0.43 1.03
C VAL A 28 10.27 -0.65 2.53
N LEU A 29 11.28 -1.38 2.99
CA LEU A 29 11.39 -1.81 4.38
C LEU A 29 12.68 -1.30 5.01
N ASN A 30 12.56 -0.66 6.17
CA ASN A 30 13.73 -0.33 6.98
C ASN A 30 13.33 -0.26 8.45
N LYS A 31 14.25 0.15 9.32
CA LYS A 31 13.97 0.17 10.76
C LYS A 31 13.08 1.33 11.19
N GLU A 32 12.81 2.27 10.31
CA GLU A 32 12.04 3.46 10.64
C GLU A 32 10.61 3.38 10.13
N TYR A 33 10.39 2.69 9.01
CA TYR A 33 9.04 2.58 8.44
C TYR A 33 8.94 1.40 7.49
N THR A 34 7.69 1.08 7.15
CA THR A 34 7.33 0.25 6.01
C THR A 34 6.57 1.14 5.05
N ARG A 35 6.98 1.18 3.77
CA ARG A 35 6.31 2.00 2.75
C ARG A 35 5.82 1.11 1.63
N LEU A 36 4.58 1.34 1.21
CA LEU A 36 3.99 0.66 0.06
C LEU A 36 3.72 1.71 -1.02
N ASP A 37 4.20 1.47 -2.23
CA ASP A 37 4.07 2.38 -3.36
C ASP A 37 3.04 1.85 -4.35
N PHE A 38 2.07 2.69 -4.70
CA PHE A 38 0.92 2.31 -5.52
C PHE A 38 0.76 3.21 -6.73
N GLY A 39 0.05 2.68 -7.73
CA GLY A 39 -0.52 3.47 -8.80
C GLY A 39 -2.00 3.17 -8.92
N TYR A 40 -2.78 4.22 -9.15
CA TYR A 40 -4.22 4.09 -9.37
C TYR A 40 -4.59 4.82 -10.66
N ILE A 41 -5.35 4.14 -11.54
CA ILE A 41 -5.85 4.77 -12.74
C ILE A 41 -7.33 5.10 -12.55
N ALA A 42 -7.72 6.33 -12.92
CA ALA A 42 -9.10 6.78 -12.78
C ALA A 42 -10.02 5.90 -13.61
N THR A 43 -11.17 5.54 -13.02
CA THR A 43 -12.14 4.66 -13.68
C THR A 43 -12.96 5.41 -14.72
N GLU A 44 -13.36 4.68 -15.75
CA GLU A 44 -14.25 5.21 -16.78
C GLU A 44 -15.73 5.21 -16.33
N GLU A 45 -16.03 4.62 -15.18
CA GLU A 45 -17.40 4.57 -14.66
C GLU A 45 -17.95 5.92 -14.25
N PHE A 46 -17.06 6.90 -13.99
CA PHE A 46 -17.46 8.22 -13.51
C PHE A 46 -17.07 9.30 -14.49
N VAL A 47 -17.93 10.30 -14.59
CA VAL A 47 -17.58 11.53 -15.32
C VAL A 47 -16.39 12.16 -14.61
N ALA A 48 -15.38 12.57 -15.37
CA ALA A 48 -14.14 13.15 -14.83
C ALA A 48 -13.33 12.17 -13.95
N GLY A 49 -13.52 10.86 -14.11
CA GLY A 49 -12.65 9.86 -13.50
C GLY A 49 -12.87 9.53 -12.03
N GLY A 50 -13.82 10.21 -11.35
CA GLY A 50 -14.11 9.92 -9.94
C GLY A 50 -13.09 10.50 -8.97
N TRP A 51 -12.90 9.84 -7.81
CA TRP A 51 -12.02 10.33 -6.76
C TRP A 51 -11.45 9.18 -5.94
N ILE A 52 -10.33 9.44 -5.21
CA ILE A 52 -9.73 8.48 -4.30
C ILE A 52 -9.36 9.14 -2.97
N ARG A 53 -9.27 8.32 -1.93
CA ARG A 53 -8.77 8.68 -0.61
C ARG A 53 -8.38 7.40 0.12
N ILE A 54 -7.70 7.54 1.27
CA ILE A 54 -7.33 6.40 2.11
C ILE A 54 -7.87 6.61 3.53
N SER A 55 -8.33 5.54 4.16
CA SER A 55 -8.79 5.60 5.55
C SER A 55 -7.60 5.79 6.49
N PRO A 56 -7.71 6.68 7.50
CA PRO A 56 -6.65 6.85 8.49
C PRO A 56 -6.46 5.61 9.37
N GLN A 57 -7.40 4.67 9.37
CA GLN A 57 -7.35 3.45 10.16
C GLN A 57 -6.75 2.27 9.39
N THR A 58 -6.30 2.50 8.17
CA THR A 58 -5.62 1.48 7.36
C THR A 58 -4.43 0.91 8.13
N TYR A 59 -4.24 -0.40 8.05
CA TYR A 59 -3.14 -1.03 8.77
C TYR A 59 -2.58 -2.22 8.01
N LEU A 60 -1.35 -2.60 8.37
CA LEU A 60 -0.74 -3.85 7.93
C LEU A 60 -0.89 -4.89 9.03
N ARG A 61 -1.00 -6.14 8.61
CA ARG A 61 -1.14 -7.28 9.51
C ARG A 61 -0.23 -8.40 9.01
N ARG A 62 0.49 -9.05 9.94
CA ARG A 62 1.29 -10.24 9.63
C ARG A 62 0.51 -11.48 10.04
N GLN A 63 0.67 -12.54 9.28
CA GLN A 63 0.02 -13.81 9.62
C GLN A 63 0.54 -14.29 10.99
N GLY A 64 -0.39 -14.66 11.87
CA GLY A 64 -0.03 -15.15 13.20
C GLY A 64 0.33 -14.07 14.21
N ASP A 65 0.20 -12.79 13.84
CA ASP A 65 0.52 -11.65 14.69
C ASP A 65 -0.72 -10.78 14.79
N GLU A 66 -1.14 -10.45 16.02
CA GLU A 66 -2.33 -9.64 16.24
C GLU A 66 -2.04 -8.14 16.20
N THR A 67 -0.78 -7.76 16.08
CA THR A 67 -0.40 -6.35 16.01
C THR A 67 -0.94 -5.71 14.74
N ARG A 68 -1.52 -4.53 14.90
CA ARG A 68 -1.92 -3.70 13.76
C ARG A 68 -0.88 -2.61 13.57
N TYR A 69 -0.23 -2.63 12.41
CA TYR A 69 0.75 -1.61 12.04
C TYR A 69 0.00 -0.52 11.28
N THR A 70 -0.53 0.44 12.05
CA THR A 70 -1.49 1.43 11.53
C THR A 70 -0.79 2.52 10.74
N LEU A 71 -1.44 2.98 9.67
CA LEU A 71 -0.96 4.05 8.80
C LEU A 71 -0.47 5.24 9.61
N THR A 72 0.75 5.70 9.31
CA THR A 72 1.35 6.87 9.95
C THR A 72 1.38 8.08 9.04
N HIS A 73 1.43 7.87 7.73
CA HIS A 73 1.57 8.96 6.76
C HIS A 73 1.16 8.48 5.37
N ALA A 74 0.67 9.39 4.55
CA ALA A 74 0.32 9.11 3.16
C ALA A 74 0.83 10.26 2.29
N ASP A 75 1.50 9.90 1.17
CA ASP A 75 1.98 10.86 0.18
C ASP A 75 1.15 10.74 -1.09
N ASN A 76 0.70 11.87 -1.61
CA ASN A 76 -0.04 11.97 -2.88
C ASN A 76 -1.39 11.27 -2.87
N ILE A 77 -1.96 11.03 -1.70
CA ILE A 77 -3.33 10.57 -1.56
C ILE A 77 -3.91 11.22 -0.31
N PRO A 78 -5.08 11.87 -0.40
CA PRO A 78 -5.70 12.47 0.77
C PRO A 78 -6.18 11.41 1.76
N ILE A 79 -6.08 11.74 3.04
CA ILE A 79 -6.64 10.91 4.11
C ILE A 79 -8.09 11.33 4.33
N ALA A 80 -8.99 10.35 4.44
CA ALA A 80 -10.41 10.62 4.67
C ALA A 80 -10.60 11.54 5.87
N PRO A 81 -11.54 12.50 5.82
CA PRO A 81 -12.60 12.67 4.83
C PRO A 81 -12.21 13.41 3.56
N ASP A 82 -10.98 13.91 3.46
CA ASP A 82 -10.52 14.56 2.25
C ASP A 82 -10.40 13.54 1.12
N HIS A 83 -10.50 14.00 -0.13
CA HIS A 83 -10.35 13.11 -1.28
C HIS A 83 -9.80 13.90 -2.47
N TYR A 84 -9.18 13.16 -3.39
CA TYR A 84 -8.62 13.72 -4.63
C TYR A 84 -9.57 13.41 -5.78
N HIS A 85 -9.98 14.45 -6.52
CA HIS A 85 -10.81 14.31 -7.71
C HIS A 85 -9.93 14.25 -8.95
N PHE A 86 -10.14 13.24 -9.77
CA PHE A 86 -9.46 13.14 -11.05
C PHE A 86 -10.09 14.10 -12.05
N GLN A 87 -9.23 14.68 -12.90
CA GLN A 87 -9.69 15.65 -13.92
C GLN A 87 -10.29 14.95 -15.14
N SER A 88 -9.88 13.71 -15.40
CA SER A 88 -10.39 12.95 -16.53
C SER A 88 -10.28 11.46 -16.25
N THR A 89 -10.95 10.65 -17.08
CA THR A 89 -10.74 9.20 -17.06
C THR A 89 -9.32 8.92 -17.54
N ARG A 90 -8.72 7.81 -17.03
CA ARG A 90 -7.37 7.36 -17.34
C ARG A 90 -6.25 8.23 -16.78
N ASP A 91 -6.58 9.19 -15.90
CA ASP A 91 -5.54 9.87 -15.12
C ASP A 91 -4.92 8.88 -14.14
N TRP A 92 -3.61 8.96 -13.98
CA TRP A 92 -2.89 8.16 -13.01
C TRP A 92 -2.57 8.98 -11.79
N GLN A 93 -2.67 8.33 -10.62
CA GLN A 93 -2.21 8.90 -9.37
C GLN A 93 -1.24 7.90 -8.73
N TYR A 94 -0.01 8.31 -8.56
CA TYR A 94 0.99 7.52 -7.85
C TYR A 94 1.02 7.99 -6.41
N PHE A 95 0.98 7.07 -5.47
CA PHE A 95 0.96 7.45 -4.05
C PHE A 95 1.69 6.42 -3.21
N SER A 96 2.04 6.82 -1.99
CA SER A 96 2.73 5.96 -1.04
C SER A 96 2.05 5.99 0.31
N LEU A 97 2.01 4.83 0.97
CA LEU A 97 1.47 4.69 2.31
C LEU A 97 2.59 4.25 3.24
N TYR A 98 2.69 4.89 4.39
CA TYR A 98 3.72 4.62 5.39
C TYR A 98 3.10 4.02 6.64
N PHE A 99 3.79 3.04 7.20
CA PHE A 99 3.39 2.30 8.39
C PHE A 99 4.60 2.14 9.29
N PRO A 100 4.41 1.79 10.58
CA PRO A 100 5.54 1.45 11.43
C PRO A 100 6.36 0.30 10.82
N PRO A 101 7.63 0.19 11.20
CA PRO A 101 8.45 -0.93 10.68
C PRO A 101 7.89 -2.26 11.13
N ILE A 102 7.87 -3.23 10.20
CA ILE A 102 7.50 -4.60 10.51
C ILE A 102 8.77 -5.43 10.76
N PRO A 103 8.66 -6.54 11.50
CA PRO A 103 9.83 -7.41 11.69
C PRO A 103 10.43 -7.84 10.35
N GLN A 104 11.77 -7.88 10.27
CA GLN A 104 12.46 -8.14 9.01
C GLN A 104 12.28 -9.57 8.49
N GLU A 105 11.93 -10.50 9.36
CA GLU A 105 11.63 -11.88 8.96
C GLU A 105 10.23 -12.04 8.42
N SER A 106 9.48 -10.94 8.23
CA SER A 106 8.14 -11.01 7.67
C SER A 106 8.17 -11.53 6.24
N THR A 107 7.34 -12.52 5.93
CA THR A 107 7.28 -13.14 4.60
C THR A 107 5.98 -12.84 3.88
N SER A 108 4.95 -12.43 4.62
CA SER A 108 3.63 -12.18 4.05
C SER A 108 2.90 -11.18 4.93
N ILE A 109 2.23 -10.22 4.30
CA ILE A 109 1.43 -9.24 5.01
C ILE A 109 0.09 -9.03 4.31
N ASP A 110 -0.89 -8.57 5.08
CA ASP A 110 -2.16 -8.07 4.53
C ASP A 110 -2.20 -6.57 4.73
N LEU A 111 -2.76 -5.87 3.75
CA LEU A 111 -3.09 -4.45 3.85
C LEU A 111 -4.59 -4.35 4.01
N ILE A 112 -5.06 -3.77 5.12
CA ILE A 112 -6.48 -3.70 5.43
C ILE A 112 -6.89 -2.24 5.57
N GLU A 113 -7.71 -1.77 4.64
CA GLU A 113 -8.35 -0.45 4.75
C GLU A 113 -9.70 -0.57 5.43
N GLU A 114 -10.45 -1.63 5.11
CA GLU A 114 -11.77 -1.86 5.65
C GLU A 114 -11.87 -3.25 6.25
N ASP A 115 -12.26 -3.34 7.54
CA ASP A 115 -12.46 -4.64 8.19
C ASP A 115 -13.61 -5.42 7.55
N GLU A 116 -14.60 -4.71 7.00
CA GLU A 116 -15.67 -5.31 6.20
C GLU A 116 -15.39 -5.03 4.73
N PRO A 117 -14.77 -5.97 4.01
CA PRO A 117 -14.29 -5.72 2.65
C PRO A 117 -15.43 -5.42 1.67
N ASN A 118 -15.12 -4.57 0.70
CA ASN A 118 -16.02 -4.27 -0.42
C ASN A 118 -15.16 -4.09 -1.68
N ASP A 119 -15.80 -3.92 -2.84
CA ASP A 119 -15.08 -3.85 -4.10
C ASP A 119 -14.30 -2.54 -4.28
N ASN A 120 -14.58 -1.53 -3.45
CA ASN A 120 -13.96 -0.21 -3.57
C ASN A 120 -12.89 0.05 -2.53
N ASP A 121 -12.63 -0.88 -1.62
CA ASP A 121 -11.56 -0.71 -0.63
C ASP A 121 -10.19 -0.96 -1.25
N PHE A 122 -9.14 -0.64 -0.51
CA PHE A 122 -7.76 -0.86 -0.92
C PHE A 122 -7.16 -2.08 -0.22
N ASN A 123 -7.97 -3.04 0.18
CA ASN A 123 -7.46 -4.24 0.85
C ASN A 123 -6.65 -5.11 -0.11
N TYR A 124 -5.50 -5.57 0.38
CA TYR A 124 -4.68 -6.59 -0.27
C TYR A 124 -4.43 -7.71 0.73
N TYR A 125 -4.51 -8.93 0.27
CA TYR A 125 -4.29 -10.09 1.15
C TYR A 125 -3.09 -10.88 0.66
N ASP A 126 -2.32 -11.40 1.63
CA ASP A 126 -1.22 -12.32 1.35
C ASP A 126 -0.20 -11.72 0.38
N ILE A 127 0.25 -10.50 0.69
CA ILE A 127 1.32 -9.86 -0.07
C ILE A 127 2.62 -10.57 0.29
N LYS A 128 3.20 -11.28 -0.67
CA LYS A 128 4.43 -12.03 -0.45
C LYS A 128 5.64 -11.10 -0.49
N LEU A 129 6.42 -11.11 0.57
CA LEU A 129 7.64 -10.32 0.67
C LEU A 129 8.83 -11.24 0.44
N ASP A 130 9.25 -11.36 -0.82
CA ASP A 130 10.37 -12.21 -1.19
C ASP A 130 11.67 -11.40 -1.05
N LEU A 131 12.33 -11.56 0.08
CA LEU A 131 13.55 -10.81 0.36
C LEU A 131 14.73 -11.27 -0.47
N SER A 132 14.63 -12.44 -1.13
CA SER A 132 15.71 -12.92 -2.00
C SER A 132 15.85 -12.08 -3.26
N ILE A 133 14.78 -11.37 -3.67
CA ILE A 133 14.82 -10.47 -4.83
C ILE A 133 14.84 -9.01 -4.43
N ALA A 134 14.94 -8.73 -3.13
CA ALA A 134 14.97 -7.35 -2.63
C ALA A 134 16.27 -6.66 -3.03
N GLU A 135 16.17 -5.37 -3.36
CA GLU A 135 17.33 -4.54 -3.64
C GLU A 135 17.62 -3.67 -2.44
N GLU A 136 18.92 -3.57 -2.10
CA GLU A 136 19.35 -2.70 -1.03
C GLU A 136 19.49 -1.27 -1.57
N MET A 137 18.81 -0.34 -0.93
CA MET A 137 18.86 1.08 -1.30
C MET A 137 19.94 1.77 -0.50
N MET A 138 20.73 2.59 -1.19
CA MET A 138 21.83 3.35 -0.59
C MET A 138 21.33 4.65 0.03
#